data_3901073a2efcdec33fce4c9b4b2b50de
#
_entry.id   3901073a2efcdec33fce4c9b4b2b50de
#
_cell.length_a   1.000
_cell.length_b   1.000
_cell.length_c   1.000
_cell.angle_alpha   90.00
_cell.angle_beta   90.00
_cell.angle_gamma   90.00
#
_symmetry.space_group_name_H-M   'P 1'
#
loop_
_entity.id
_entity.type
_entity.pdbx_description
1 polymer ?
#
loop_
_entity_poly.entity_id
_entity_poly.type
_entity_poly.pdbx_seq_one_letter_code
_entity_poly.pdbx_strand_id
1 'polypeptide(L)'
;MTMSDNIIQLNEDLIKHDLKDLVRSSVEETLNALLDHEADELVNASKYERTENRNGYRSGHYERNFTTTAGDVKLKVPKLKGIQFETAIIERYKRRECSVEEALIEMYLAGVSVRRVEDITEALWGTKVSPGTISNLNQKAYEHIETWRSRKLTGEYAYVYVDGIYLKRSWGGEVQNVSVLVAIGVSTDGYREIIGAAEGMKEDFESWHNFFIWLKERGLTGVRLIVGDKCLGMLESIADVFPEAKYQRCTVHFYRNVFSVVPRGRMREVSLMLKAIHAQENKEAAREKAASVVAKLREMKLSAAAKKVEDGVDETLTYMDFPTEHWPRIRTNNVTERVNREIKRRTKAIGAFPDGQSALMLVCARLRYVAASDWGTKRYLNMDHLFQMELMNNTETAEASAG
;
A
#
# COMPACT_ATOMS: atom_id res chain seq x y z
N MET A 1 -53.48 45.54 14.09
CA MET A 1 -53.29 44.71 12.85
C MET A 1 -51.88 44.17 12.85
N THR A 2 -51.70 42.98 13.35
CA THR A 2 -50.44 42.27 13.37
C THR A 2 -50.30 41.51 12.06
N MET A 3 -49.34 41.91 11.22
CA MET A 3 -48.97 41.16 10.03
C MET A 3 -48.35 39.82 10.49
N SER A 4 -49.01 38.74 10.12
CA SER A 4 -48.51 37.40 10.29
C SER A 4 -47.42 37.19 9.24
N ASP A 5 -46.15 37.15 9.65
CA ASP A 5 -45.06 36.71 8.82
C ASP A 5 -45.22 35.22 8.54
N ASN A 6 -45.66 34.88 7.34
CA ASN A 6 -45.63 33.54 6.82
C ASN A 6 -44.15 33.17 6.53
N ILE A 7 -43.43 32.69 7.56
CA ILE A 7 -42.15 32.06 7.38
C ILE A 7 -42.39 30.70 6.73
N ILE A 8 -42.13 30.59 5.43
CA ILE A 8 -42.09 29.33 4.71
C ILE A 8 -40.86 28.58 5.23
N GLN A 9 -41.06 27.64 6.14
CA GLN A 9 -40.01 26.70 6.50
C GLN A 9 -39.74 25.79 5.31
N LEU A 10 -38.70 26.09 4.55
CA LEU A 10 -38.17 25.23 3.52
C LEU A 10 -37.57 23.99 4.20
N ASN A 11 -38.19 22.82 3.99
CA ASN A 11 -37.66 21.55 4.45
C ASN A 11 -36.53 21.13 3.49
N GLU A 12 -35.26 21.38 3.90
CA GLU A 12 -34.08 21.09 3.10
C GLU A 12 -33.98 19.61 2.68
N ASP A 13 -34.46 18.69 3.51
CA ASP A 13 -34.38 17.26 3.21
C ASP A 13 -35.40 16.87 2.11
N LEU A 14 -36.56 17.53 2.08
CA LEU A 14 -37.57 17.33 1.05
C LEU A 14 -37.06 17.86 -0.31
N ILE A 15 -36.45 19.07 -0.30
CA ILE A 15 -35.86 19.64 -1.51
C ILE A 15 -34.71 18.80 -2.04
N LYS A 16 -33.85 18.28 -1.16
CA LYS A 16 -32.75 17.38 -1.55
C LYS A 16 -33.28 16.06 -2.15
N HIS A 17 -34.37 15.54 -1.61
CA HIS A 17 -35.01 14.33 -2.13
C HIS A 17 -35.61 14.59 -3.53
N ASP A 18 -36.39 15.65 -3.69
CA ASP A 18 -37.01 16.02 -4.94
C ASP A 18 -35.99 16.33 -6.04
N LEU A 19 -34.87 17.00 -5.68
CA LEU A 19 -33.74 17.23 -6.60
C LEU A 19 -33.07 15.93 -7.04
N LYS A 20 -32.84 14.98 -6.13
CA LYS A 20 -32.29 13.68 -6.48
C LYS A 20 -33.20 12.92 -7.41
N ASP A 21 -34.51 12.90 -7.15
CA ASP A 21 -35.49 12.23 -8.00
C ASP A 21 -35.60 12.88 -9.39
N LEU A 22 -35.54 14.21 -9.47
CA LEU A 22 -35.52 14.94 -10.73
C LEU A 22 -34.30 14.60 -11.55
N VAL A 23 -33.11 14.62 -10.94
CA VAL A 23 -31.85 14.27 -11.64
C VAL A 23 -31.88 12.82 -12.12
N ARG A 24 -32.33 11.89 -11.26
CA ARG A 24 -32.45 10.48 -11.62
C ARG A 24 -33.41 10.26 -12.80
N SER A 25 -34.59 10.88 -12.76
CA SER A 25 -35.59 10.78 -13.83
C SER A 25 -35.07 11.37 -15.14
N SER A 26 -34.38 12.53 -15.08
CA SER A 26 -33.76 13.14 -16.25
C SER A 26 -32.68 12.27 -16.87
N VAL A 27 -31.83 11.62 -16.06
CA VAL A 27 -30.80 10.67 -16.52
C VAL A 27 -31.46 9.45 -17.16
N GLU A 28 -32.51 8.89 -16.53
CA GLU A 28 -33.25 7.74 -17.06
C GLU A 28 -33.90 8.05 -18.42
N GLU A 29 -34.57 9.19 -18.54
CA GLU A 29 -35.18 9.64 -19.79
C GLU A 29 -34.14 9.86 -20.89
N THR A 30 -33.03 10.51 -20.56
CA THR A 30 -31.94 10.78 -21.50
C THR A 30 -31.32 9.51 -22.02
N LEU A 31 -30.98 8.56 -21.13
CA LEU A 31 -30.40 7.27 -21.54
C LEU A 31 -31.36 6.44 -22.39
N ASN A 32 -32.65 6.43 -22.05
CA ASN A 32 -33.66 5.73 -22.83
C ASN A 32 -33.85 6.37 -24.20
N ALA A 33 -33.84 7.69 -24.30
CA ALA A 33 -33.93 8.41 -25.57
C ALA A 33 -32.71 8.13 -26.48
N LEU A 34 -31.50 8.11 -25.89
CA LEU A 34 -30.29 7.78 -26.62
C LEU A 34 -30.29 6.32 -27.13
N LEU A 35 -30.74 5.34 -26.34
CA LEU A 35 -30.87 3.95 -26.75
C LEU A 35 -31.90 3.78 -27.90
N ASP A 36 -33.00 4.53 -27.85
CA ASP A 36 -33.99 4.54 -28.92
C ASP A 36 -33.44 5.18 -30.20
N HIS A 37 -32.69 6.29 -30.10
CA HIS A 37 -32.02 6.92 -31.22
C HIS A 37 -31.00 6.01 -31.89
N GLU A 38 -30.14 5.36 -31.11
CA GLU A 38 -29.18 4.40 -31.63
C GLU A 38 -29.85 3.20 -32.34
N ALA A 39 -30.99 2.77 -31.82
CA ALA A 39 -31.78 1.73 -32.49
C ALA A 39 -32.43 2.23 -33.80
N ASP A 40 -32.82 3.53 -33.90
CA ASP A 40 -33.31 4.13 -35.15
C ASP A 40 -32.19 4.19 -36.19
N GLU A 41 -30.98 4.57 -35.80
CA GLU A 41 -29.82 4.60 -36.70
C GLU A 41 -29.47 3.18 -37.22
N LEU A 42 -29.42 2.18 -36.35
CA LEU A 42 -29.13 0.79 -36.75
C LEU A 42 -30.17 0.20 -37.67
N VAL A 43 -31.44 0.51 -37.46
CA VAL A 43 -32.55 0.05 -38.29
C VAL A 43 -32.66 0.87 -39.58
N ASN A 44 -32.01 2.04 -39.65
CA ASN A 44 -32.13 3.03 -40.72
C ASN A 44 -33.58 3.45 -40.97
N ALA A 45 -34.37 3.59 -39.90
CA ALA A 45 -35.76 4.07 -39.94
C ALA A 45 -36.23 4.49 -38.54
N SER A 46 -36.95 5.60 -38.45
CA SER A 46 -37.63 6.03 -37.24
C SER A 46 -38.77 5.12 -36.83
N LYS A 47 -39.25 5.28 -35.59
CA LYS A 47 -40.37 4.50 -35.08
C LYS A 47 -41.62 4.72 -35.95
N TYR A 48 -42.20 3.61 -36.43
CA TYR A 48 -43.35 3.58 -37.34
C TYR A 48 -43.10 4.08 -38.79
N GLU A 49 -41.90 4.49 -39.15
CA GLU A 49 -41.55 4.86 -40.52
C GLU A 49 -41.43 3.63 -41.42
N ARG A 50 -41.92 3.72 -42.66
CA ARG A 50 -41.82 2.67 -43.68
C ARG A 50 -40.90 3.14 -44.79
N THR A 51 -39.67 2.62 -44.81
CA THR A 51 -38.64 2.93 -45.82
C THR A 51 -38.16 1.64 -46.48
N GLU A 52 -37.80 1.71 -47.78
CA GLU A 52 -37.28 0.55 -48.52
C GLU A 52 -35.87 0.14 -48.07
N ASN A 53 -35.11 1.06 -47.45
CA ASN A 53 -33.73 0.85 -46.97
C ASN A 53 -33.66 0.40 -45.49
N ARG A 54 -34.73 -0.16 -44.98
CA ARG A 54 -34.81 -0.60 -43.59
C ARG A 54 -34.04 -1.90 -43.36
N ASN A 55 -33.03 -1.89 -42.46
CA ASN A 55 -32.17 -3.03 -42.21
C ASN A 55 -32.75 -4.05 -41.21
N GLY A 56 -33.78 -3.70 -40.43
CA GLY A 56 -34.37 -4.56 -39.41
C GLY A 56 -35.68 -4.03 -38.84
N TYR A 57 -36.24 -4.73 -37.86
CA TYR A 57 -37.52 -4.37 -37.25
C TYR A 57 -37.41 -4.25 -35.74
N ARG A 58 -38.04 -3.23 -35.13
CA ARG A 58 -38.22 -3.13 -33.69
C ARG A 58 -39.24 -4.17 -33.21
N SER A 59 -38.89 -4.91 -32.12
CA SER A 59 -39.77 -5.93 -31.52
C SER A 59 -40.02 -5.68 -30.03
N GLY A 60 -40.13 -4.41 -29.65
CA GLY A 60 -40.35 -3.99 -28.28
C GLY A 60 -39.04 -3.70 -27.54
N HIS A 61 -39.13 -3.67 -26.23
CA HIS A 61 -38.01 -3.40 -25.31
C HIS A 61 -37.95 -4.49 -24.24
N TYR A 62 -36.79 -4.62 -23.58
CA TYR A 62 -36.67 -5.30 -22.30
C TYR A 62 -36.17 -4.34 -21.26
N GLU A 63 -36.63 -4.49 -20.04
CA GLU A 63 -36.20 -3.65 -18.91
C GLU A 63 -34.94 -4.23 -18.29
N ARG A 64 -34.04 -3.32 -17.90
CA ARG A 64 -32.80 -3.63 -17.23
C ARG A 64 -32.49 -2.55 -16.20
N ASN A 65 -32.16 -2.94 -14.96
CA ASN A 65 -31.66 -1.99 -13.97
C ASN A 65 -30.21 -1.62 -14.27
N PHE A 66 -29.92 -0.33 -14.11
CA PHE A 66 -28.59 0.21 -14.32
C PHE A 66 -28.30 1.25 -13.21
N THR A 67 -27.20 1.08 -12.49
CA THR A 67 -26.80 1.99 -11.41
C THR A 67 -25.91 3.09 -11.98
N THR A 68 -26.32 4.34 -11.78
CA THR A 68 -25.59 5.56 -12.16
C THR A 68 -25.19 6.34 -10.92
N THR A 69 -24.40 7.39 -11.09
CA THR A 69 -24.09 8.36 -10.03
C THR A 69 -25.33 9.11 -9.52
N ALA A 70 -26.42 9.15 -10.31
CA ALA A 70 -27.72 9.72 -9.92
C ALA A 70 -28.63 8.71 -9.18
N GLY A 71 -28.25 7.45 -9.08
CA GLY A 71 -29.01 6.35 -8.50
C GLY A 71 -29.38 5.27 -9.51
N ASP A 72 -30.22 4.32 -9.10
CA ASP A 72 -30.71 3.25 -9.99
C ASP A 72 -31.75 3.77 -10.96
N VAL A 73 -31.52 3.50 -12.24
CA VAL A 73 -32.42 3.84 -13.36
C VAL A 73 -32.87 2.57 -14.09
N LYS A 74 -34.04 2.64 -14.72
CA LYS A 74 -34.59 1.54 -15.53
C LYS A 74 -34.37 1.83 -17.02
N LEU A 75 -33.48 1.06 -17.62
CA LEU A 75 -33.21 1.15 -19.05
C LEU A 75 -34.21 0.30 -19.81
N LYS A 76 -34.83 0.89 -20.84
CA LYS A 76 -35.70 0.23 -21.82
C LYS A 76 -34.88 -0.07 -23.07
N VAL A 77 -34.18 -1.21 -23.06
CA VAL A 77 -33.26 -1.58 -24.15
C VAL A 77 -34.06 -2.10 -25.32
N PRO A 78 -33.91 -1.51 -26.53
CA PRO A 78 -34.64 -1.93 -27.74
C PRO A 78 -34.30 -3.37 -28.12
N LYS A 79 -35.34 -4.13 -28.54
CA LYS A 79 -35.19 -5.43 -29.19
C LYS A 79 -35.33 -5.26 -30.69
N LEU A 80 -34.34 -5.69 -31.45
CA LEU A 80 -34.33 -5.66 -32.89
C LEU A 80 -34.45 -7.07 -33.46
N LYS A 81 -35.16 -7.23 -34.58
CA LYS A 81 -35.21 -8.44 -35.38
C LYS A 81 -34.45 -8.21 -36.69
N GLY A 82 -33.63 -9.17 -37.08
CA GLY A 82 -32.78 -9.08 -38.27
C GLY A 82 -31.40 -8.43 -38.04
N ILE A 83 -31.22 -7.69 -36.92
CA ILE A 83 -29.96 -7.05 -36.55
C ILE A 83 -29.71 -7.29 -35.06
N GLN A 84 -28.46 -7.52 -34.68
CA GLN A 84 -28.07 -7.58 -33.29
C GLN A 84 -27.93 -6.15 -32.75
N PHE A 85 -28.65 -5.82 -31.66
CA PHE A 85 -28.52 -4.53 -31.01
C PHE A 85 -27.31 -4.56 -30.06
N GLU A 86 -26.24 -3.94 -30.48
CA GLU A 86 -25.06 -3.65 -29.64
C GLU A 86 -24.93 -2.14 -29.48
N THR A 87 -25.21 -1.65 -28.29
CA THR A 87 -25.18 -0.22 -27.99
C THR A 87 -23.77 0.23 -27.62
N ALA A 88 -23.35 1.38 -28.17
CA ALA A 88 -22.12 2.07 -27.77
C ALA A 88 -22.27 2.84 -26.43
N ILE A 89 -23.51 3.12 -26.02
CA ILE A 89 -23.82 3.92 -24.83
C ILE A 89 -23.56 3.13 -23.56
N ILE A 90 -23.88 1.84 -23.57
CA ILE A 90 -23.76 0.96 -22.41
C ILE A 90 -23.17 -0.38 -22.83
N GLU A 91 -22.00 -0.71 -22.34
CA GLU A 91 -21.37 -2.01 -22.61
C GLU A 91 -22.29 -3.18 -22.26
N ARG A 92 -22.27 -4.19 -23.12
CA ARG A 92 -23.08 -5.40 -22.95
C ARG A 92 -22.78 -6.05 -21.59
N TYR A 93 -23.83 -6.41 -20.86
CA TYR A 93 -23.78 -7.00 -19.51
C TYR A 93 -23.32 -6.06 -18.37
N LYS A 94 -22.95 -4.83 -18.63
CA LYS A 94 -22.61 -3.88 -17.58
C LYS A 94 -23.86 -3.45 -16.82
N ARG A 95 -23.84 -3.56 -15.50
CA ARG A 95 -24.97 -3.22 -14.62
C ARG A 95 -24.78 -1.89 -13.90
N ARG A 96 -23.61 -1.27 -14.05
CA ARG A 96 -23.24 -0.01 -13.39
C ARG A 96 -22.45 0.87 -14.32
N GLU A 97 -22.54 2.16 -14.09
CA GLU A 97 -21.68 3.16 -14.71
C GLU A 97 -20.22 2.94 -14.30
N CYS A 98 -19.25 3.23 -15.18
CA CYS A 98 -17.82 3.07 -14.90
C CYS A 98 -17.40 3.85 -13.68
N SER A 99 -17.85 5.10 -13.55
CA SER A 99 -17.54 5.98 -12.41
C SER A 99 -17.98 5.39 -11.06
N VAL A 100 -19.11 4.66 -11.03
CA VAL A 100 -19.58 3.96 -9.81
C VAL A 100 -18.66 2.78 -9.48
N GLU A 101 -18.25 1.99 -10.49
CA GLU A 101 -17.30 0.88 -10.27
C GLU A 101 -15.95 1.40 -9.81
N GLU A 102 -15.43 2.44 -10.43
CA GLU A 102 -14.16 3.09 -10.04
C GLU A 102 -14.21 3.65 -8.61
N ALA A 103 -15.31 4.32 -8.24
CA ALA A 103 -15.50 4.81 -6.88
C ALA A 103 -15.51 3.68 -5.84
N LEU A 104 -16.15 2.54 -6.14
CA LEU A 104 -16.17 1.36 -5.27
C LEU A 104 -14.77 0.75 -5.11
N ILE A 105 -14.02 0.65 -6.21
CA ILE A 105 -12.63 0.18 -6.21
C ILE A 105 -11.77 1.11 -5.37
N GLU A 106 -11.87 2.43 -5.56
CA GLU A 106 -11.10 3.41 -4.78
C GLU A 106 -11.49 3.40 -3.29
N MET A 107 -12.75 3.25 -2.93
CA MET A 107 -13.16 3.07 -1.54
C MET A 107 -12.50 1.84 -0.90
N TYR A 108 -12.44 0.72 -1.63
CA TYR A 108 -11.76 -0.49 -1.17
C TYR A 108 -10.25 -0.27 -1.01
N LEU A 109 -9.61 0.33 -2.02
CA LEU A 109 -8.18 0.66 -2.00
C LEU A 109 -7.82 1.64 -0.88
N ALA A 110 -8.70 2.61 -0.61
CA ALA A 110 -8.58 3.51 0.55
C ALA A 110 -8.78 2.80 1.89
N GLY A 111 -9.23 1.54 1.88
CA GLY A 111 -9.39 0.70 3.05
C GLY A 111 -10.75 0.85 3.76
N VAL A 112 -11.79 1.26 3.05
CA VAL A 112 -13.16 1.24 3.56
C VAL A 112 -13.62 -0.23 3.68
N SER A 113 -14.25 -0.60 4.80
CA SER A 113 -14.76 -1.97 4.96
C SER A 113 -15.97 -2.22 4.05
N VAL A 114 -16.18 -3.48 3.63
CA VAL A 114 -17.30 -3.87 2.78
C VAL A 114 -18.65 -3.37 3.34
N ARG A 115 -18.89 -3.54 4.64
CA ARG A 115 -20.10 -3.02 5.30
C ARG A 115 -20.22 -1.50 5.20
N ARG A 116 -19.11 -0.79 5.40
CA ARG A 116 -19.10 0.67 5.29
C ARG A 116 -19.30 1.13 3.85
N VAL A 117 -18.85 0.35 2.86
CA VAL A 117 -19.14 0.62 1.44
C VAL A 117 -20.64 0.51 1.17
N GLU A 118 -21.33 -0.49 1.74
CA GLU A 118 -22.80 -0.61 1.63
C GLU A 118 -23.52 0.62 2.17
N ASP A 119 -23.14 1.09 3.37
CA ASP A 119 -23.71 2.29 3.99
C ASP A 119 -23.47 3.54 3.14
N ILE A 120 -22.24 3.68 2.61
CA ILE A 120 -21.87 4.82 1.77
C ILE A 120 -22.62 4.81 0.44
N THR A 121 -22.75 3.65 -0.20
CA THR A 121 -23.47 3.52 -1.49
C THR A 121 -24.96 3.79 -1.31
N GLU A 122 -25.55 3.33 -0.22
CA GLU A 122 -26.94 3.65 0.13
C GLU A 122 -27.13 5.16 0.32
N ALA A 123 -26.22 5.81 1.06
CA ALA A 123 -26.30 7.25 1.30
C ALA A 123 -26.07 8.10 0.05
N LEU A 124 -25.14 7.70 -0.84
CA LEU A 124 -24.79 8.46 -2.04
C LEU A 124 -25.77 8.21 -3.19
N TRP A 125 -26.08 6.94 -3.46
CA TRP A 125 -26.81 6.53 -4.66
C TRP A 125 -28.19 5.91 -4.38
N GLY A 126 -28.57 5.80 -3.09
CA GLY A 126 -29.85 5.22 -2.68
C GLY A 126 -29.92 3.69 -2.86
N THR A 127 -28.80 3.02 -3.12
CA THR A 127 -28.75 1.58 -3.37
C THR A 127 -27.66 0.89 -2.57
N LYS A 128 -27.99 -0.29 -2.03
CA LYS A 128 -27.03 -1.17 -1.37
C LYS A 128 -26.29 -2.01 -2.40
N VAL A 129 -24.97 -1.89 -2.43
CA VAL A 129 -24.14 -2.78 -3.23
C VAL A 129 -23.89 -4.06 -2.45
N SER A 130 -24.30 -5.21 -2.99
CA SER A 130 -24.16 -6.49 -2.29
C SER A 130 -22.69 -6.87 -2.04
N PRO A 131 -22.38 -7.60 -0.93
CA PRO A 131 -21.04 -8.11 -0.65
C PRO A 131 -20.41 -8.89 -1.80
N GLY A 132 -21.21 -9.68 -2.51
CA GLY A 132 -20.76 -10.43 -3.69
C GLY A 132 -20.31 -9.52 -4.85
N THR A 133 -20.97 -8.38 -5.03
CA THR A 133 -20.56 -7.37 -6.01
C THR A 133 -19.21 -6.76 -5.64
N ILE A 134 -19.04 -6.40 -4.36
CA ILE A 134 -17.77 -5.84 -3.88
C ILE A 134 -16.65 -6.88 -4.01
N SER A 135 -16.93 -8.16 -3.74
CA SER A 135 -15.95 -9.24 -3.94
C SER A 135 -15.50 -9.36 -5.40
N ASN A 136 -16.42 -9.26 -6.36
CA ASN A 136 -16.08 -9.29 -7.80
C ASN A 136 -15.29 -8.04 -8.24
N LEU A 137 -15.59 -6.86 -7.67
CA LEU A 137 -14.83 -5.63 -7.92
C LEU A 137 -13.44 -5.69 -7.30
N ASN A 138 -13.25 -6.41 -6.19
CA ASN A 138 -11.94 -6.64 -5.60
C ASN A 138 -11.00 -7.40 -6.56
N GLN A 139 -11.52 -8.33 -7.37
CA GLN A 139 -10.70 -9.00 -8.38
C GLN A 139 -10.18 -8.01 -9.43
N LYS A 140 -11.02 -7.09 -9.90
CA LYS A 140 -10.57 -6.00 -10.79
C LYS A 140 -9.54 -5.09 -10.11
N ALA A 141 -9.76 -4.77 -8.83
CA ALA A 141 -8.80 -3.99 -8.04
C ALA A 141 -7.44 -4.70 -7.92
N TYR A 142 -7.41 -6.03 -7.87
CA TYR A 142 -6.18 -6.81 -7.79
C TYR A 142 -5.28 -6.63 -9.01
N GLU A 143 -5.83 -6.49 -10.21
CA GLU A 143 -5.06 -6.21 -11.43
C GLU A 143 -4.33 -4.86 -11.34
N HIS A 144 -5.02 -3.83 -10.86
CA HIS A 144 -4.41 -2.51 -10.63
C HIS A 144 -3.34 -2.53 -9.53
N ILE A 145 -3.59 -3.27 -8.45
CA ILE A 145 -2.63 -3.44 -7.36
C ILE A 145 -1.41 -4.21 -7.85
N GLU A 146 -1.61 -5.28 -8.61
CA GLU A 146 -0.53 -6.11 -9.15
C GLU A 146 0.32 -5.34 -10.15
N THR A 147 -0.29 -4.54 -11.02
CA THR A 147 0.42 -3.64 -11.93
C THR A 147 1.30 -2.65 -11.16
N TRP A 148 0.77 -2.07 -10.07
CA TRP A 148 1.55 -1.17 -9.22
C TRP A 148 2.67 -1.91 -8.48
N ARG A 149 2.40 -3.11 -7.95
CA ARG A 149 3.36 -3.92 -7.20
C ARG A 149 4.52 -4.38 -8.08
N SER A 150 4.23 -4.80 -9.32
CA SER A 150 5.20 -5.36 -10.27
C SER A 150 5.83 -4.32 -11.21
N ARG A 151 5.55 -3.02 -11.02
CA ARG A 151 6.12 -1.95 -11.85
C ARG A 151 7.65 -1.99 -11.85
N LYS A 152 8.27 -1.56 -12.96
CA LYS A 152 9.72 -1.35 -13.01
C LYS A 152 10.12 -0.27 -12.02
N LEU A 153 11.24 -0.49 -11.34
CA LEU A 153 11.89 0.51 -10.51
C LEU A 153 12.80 1.35 -11.40
N THR A 154 12.63 2.67 -11.34
CA THR A 154 13.39 3.62 -12.14
C THR A 154 14.29 4.43 -11.22
N GLY A 155 15.61 4.34 -11.48
CA GLY A 155 16.60 5.02 -10.67
C GLY A 155 17.30 4.11 -9.65
N GLU A 156 18.24 4.69 -8.93
CA GLU A 156 19.01 4.01 -7.89
C GLU A 156 18.43 4.29 -6.50
N TYR A 157 18.54 3.30 -5.61
CA TYR A 157 18.06 3.38 -4.23
C TYR A 157 19.22 3.09 -3.28
N ALA A 158 19.83 4.15 -2.75
CA ALA A 158 21.01 4.01 -1.89
C ALA A 158 20.70 3.32 -0.55
N TYR A 159 19.54 3.55 0.03
CA TYR A 159 19.12 2.93 1.28
C TYR A 159 17.83 2.13 1.08
N VAL A 160 17.82 0.90 1.56
CA VAL A 160 16.65 0.01 1.49
C VAL A 160 16.29 -0.45 2.89
N TYR A 161 15.06 -0.23 3.30
CA TYR A 161 14.50 -0.71 4.57
C TYR A 161 13.63 -1.92 4.29
N VAL A 162 13.85 -2.99 5.03
CA VAL A 162 13.09 -4.24 4.87
C VAL A 162 12.48 -4.69 6.19
N ASP A 163 11.30 -5.29 6.10
CA ASP A 163 10.57 -5.79 7.28
C ASP A 163 9.60 -6.91 6.87
N GLY A 164 9.32 -7.82 7.78
CA GLY A 164 8.31 -8.86 7.65
C GLY A 164 7.07 -8.52 8.48
N ILE A 165 5.89 -8.64 7.89
CA ILE A 165 4.62 -8.41 8.55
C ILE A 165 3.89 -9.74 8.67
N TYR A 166 3.69 -10.24 9.90
CA TYR A 166 2.93 -11.46 10.13
C TYR A 166 1.43 -11.19 10.15
N LEU A 167 0.70 -11.91 9.31
CA LEU A 167 -0.74 -11.91 9.21
C LEU A 167 -1.28 -13.32 9.45
N LYS A 168 -2.55 -13.42 9.81
CA LYS A 168 -3.22 -14.70 10.01
C LYS A 168 -3.99 -15.08 8.75
N ARG A 169 -3.80 -16.30 8.24
CA ARG A 169 -4.63 -16.89 7.19
C ARG A 169 -5.31 -18.16 7.69
N SER A 170 -6.49 -18.45 7.18
CA SER A 170 -7.17 -19.73 7.39
C SER A 170 -6.75 -20.70 6.29
N TRP A 171 -6.31 -21.89 6.67
CA TRP A 171 -5.90 -22.96 5.75
C TRP A 171 -6.40 -24.31 6.28
N GLY A 172 -7.25 -24.99 5.51
CA GLY A 172 -7.76 -26.33 5.90
C GLY A 172 -8.48 -26.38 7.26
N GLY A 173 -9.09 -25.26 7.70
CA GLY A 173 -9.72 -25.14 9.02
C GLY A 173 -8.79 -24.68 10.15
N GLU A 174 -7.48 -24.56 9.90
CA GLU A 174 -6.49 -24.06 10.85
C GLU A 174 -6.08 -22.63 10.51
N VAL A 175 -5.70 -21.86 11.56
CA VAL A 175 -5.19 -20.48 11.40
C VAL A 175 -3.66 -20.54 11.44
N GLN A 176 -3.04 -20.23 10.30
CA GLN A 176 -1.58 -20.16 10.16
C GLN A 176 -1.13 -18.71 9.98
N ASN A 177 0.12 -18.43 10.37
CA ASN A 177 0.74 -17.15 10.08
C ASN A 177 1.30 -17.17 8.65
N VAL A 178 1.06 -16.07 7.91
CA VAL A 178 1.72 -15.77 6.65
C VAL A 178 2.53 -14.50 6.85
N SER A 179 3.75 -14.48 6.34
CA SER A 179 4.60 -13.29 6.31
C SER A 179 4.37 -12.51 5.01
N VAL A 180 4.26 -11.20 5.10
CA VAL A 180 4.34 -10.31 3.94
C VAL A 180 5.61 -9.50 4.10
N LEU A 181 6.56 -9.72 3.20
CA LEU A 181 7.82 -9.00 3.13
C LEU A 181 7.59 -7.66 2.45
N VAL A 182 8.11 -6.58 3.03
CA VAL A 182 7.96 -5.21 2.51
C VAL A 182 9.33 -4.56 2.40
N ALA A 183 9.57 -3.89 1.28
CA ALA A 183 10.77 -3.09 1.07
C ALA A 183 10.43 -1.63 0.73
N ILE A 184 11.13 -0.72 1.37
CA ILE A 184 11.05 0.72 1.17
C ILE A 184 12.42 1.22 0.77
N GLY A 185 12.54 1.83 -0.41
CA GLY A 185 13.77 2.44 -0.90
C GLY A 185 13.82 3.94 -0.64
N VAL A 186 15.02 4.48 -0.51
CA VAL A 186 15.30 5.92 -0.61
C VAL A 186 16.09 6.14 -1.88
N SER A 187 15.49 6.87 -2.83
CA SER A 187 16.10 7.17 -4.12
C SER A 187 17.29 8.12 -3.97
N THR A 188 18.11 8.19 -5.01
CA THR A 188 19.21 9.17 -5.10
C THR A 188 18.74 10.62 -5.02
N ASP A 189 17.46 10.90 -5.30
CA ASP A 189 16.84 12.22 -5.10
C ASP A 189 16.39 12.48 -3.65
N GLY A 190 16.50 11.46 -2.78
CA GLY A 190 16.18 11.54 -1.36
C GLY A 190 14.71 11.32 -1.02
N TYR A 191 13.89 10.84 -1.95
CA TYR A 191 12.49 10.48 -1.69
C TYR A 191 12.34 9.01 -1.27
N ARG A 192 11.33 8.74 -0.45
CA ARG A 192 10.98 7.38 -0.08
C ARG A 192 9.99 6.79 -1.05
N GLU A 193 10.23 5.55 -1.41
CA GLU A 193 9.33 4.80 -2.27
C GLU A 193 9.10 3.40 -1.71
N ILE A 194 7.86 2.91 -1.76
CA ILE A 194 7.58 1.50 -1.49
C ILE A 194 7.97 0.73 -2.75
N ILE A 195 9.11 0.07 -2.69
CA ILE A 195 9.71 -0.62 -3.84
C ILE A 195 9.23 -2.06 -3.99
N GLY A 196 8.65 -2.66 -2.96
CA GLY A 196 8.10 -4.01 -3.09
C GLY A 196 7.33 -4.49 -1.88
N ALA A 197 6.42 -5.43 -2.15
CA ALA A 197 5.79 -6.28 -1.17
C ALA A 197 5.53 -7.65 -1.80
N ALA A 198 5.82 -8.74 -1.08
CA ALA A 198 5.61 -10.11 -1.53
C ALA A 198 5.19 -11.00 -0.37
N GLU A 199 4.47 -12.08 -0.68
CA GLU A 199 4.18 -13.12 0.30
C GLU A 199 5.46 -13.93 0.55
N GLY A 200 5.80 -14.11 1.84
CA GLY A 200 6.79 -15.07 2.30
C GLY A 200 6.09 -16.12 3.15
N MET A 201 6.41 -17.39 2.96
CA MET A 201 5.84 -18.44 3.82
C MET A 201 6.32 -18.26 5.27
N LYS A 202 7.60 -17.92 5.44
CA LYS A 202 8.28 -17.57 6.69
C LYS A 202 9.34 -16.51 6.41
N GLU A 203 9.98 -15.98 7.44
CA GLU A 203 11.19 -15.16 7.30
C GLU A 203 12.45 -16.05 7.20
N ASP A 204 12.44 -16.99 6.26
CA ASP A 204 13.55 -17.88 5.96
C ASP A 204 14.40 -17.38 4.78
N PHE A 205 15.51 -18.07 4.52
CA PHE A 205 16.41 -17.72 3.43
C PHE A 205 15.69 -17.69 2.08
N GLU A 206 14.92 -18.70 1.75
CA GLU A 206 14.27 -18.83 0.44
C GLU A 206 13.29 -17.67 0.17
N SER A 207 12.49 -17.30 1.17
CA SER A 207 11.54 -16.18 1.05
C SER A 207 12.24 -14.84 0.83
N TRP A 208 13.31 -14.56 1.61
CA TRP A 208 14.08 -13.33 1.45
C TRP A 208 14.88 -13.31 0.15
N HIS A 209 15.49 -14.42 -0.23
CA HIS A 209 16.28 -14.55 -1.44
C HIS A 209 15.42 -14.31 -2.69
N ASN A 210 14.29 -14.99 -2.80
CA ASN A 210 13.35 -14.79 -3.90
C ASN A 210 12.81 -13.36 -3.95
N PHE A 211 12.56 -12.75 -2.78
CA PHE A 211 12.11 -11.37 -2.70
C PHE A 211 13.17 -10.37 -3.20
N PHE A 212 14.42 -10.55 -2.82
CA PHE A 212 15.52 -9.69 -3.27
C PHE A 212 15.84 -9.88 -4.75
N ILE A 213 15.82 -11.11 -5.28
CA ILE A 213 15.96 -11.37 -6.71
C ILE A 213 14.85 -10.67 -7.49
N TRP A 214 13.60 -10.83 -7.07
CA TRP A 214 12.46 -10.17 -7.69
C TRP A 214 12.58 -8.63 -7.69
N LEU A 215 13.08 -8.02 -6.61
CA LEU A 215 13.35 -6.59 -6.59
C LEU A 215 14.45 -6.18 -7.59
N LYS A 216 15.52 -6.98 -7.69
CA LYS A 216 16.64 -6.76 -8.62
C LYS A 216 16.18 -6.88 -10.08
N GLU A 217 15.39 -7.89 -10.41
CA GLU A 217 14.80 -8.07 -11.75
C GLU A 217 13.90 -6.91 -12.15
N ARG A 218 13.22 -6.29 -11.19
CA ARG A 218 12.42 -5.09 -11.41
C ARG A 218 13.21 -3.80 -11.54
N GLY A 219 14.54 -3.85 -11.36
CA GLY A 219 15.44 -2.71 -11.54
C GLY A 219 15.96 -2.09 -10.25
N LEU A 220 15.90 -2.79 -9.11
CA LEU A 220 16.55 -2.31 -7.87
C LEU A 220 18.07 -2.32 -8.05
N THR A 221 18.66 -1.13 -8.08
CA THR A 221 20.11 -0.91 -8.24
C THR A 221 20.63 0.15 -7.27
N GLY A 222 21.94 0.25 -7.15
CA GLY A 222 22.59 1.30 -6.37
C GLY A 222 22.50 1.14 -4.86
N VAL A 223 22.17 -0.05 -4.35
CA VAL A 223 21.98 -0.30 -2.92
C VAL A 223 23.30 -0.22 -2.17
N ARG A 224 23.41 0.72 -1.20
CA ARG A 224 24.58 0.92 -0.33
C ARG A 224 24.35 0.34 1.06
N LEU A 225 23.10 0.42 1.56
CA LEU A 225 22.74 -0.02 2.90
C LEU A 225 21.36 -0.67 2.90
N ILE A 226 21.27 -1.82 3.54
CA ILE A 226 19.99 -2.49 3.84
C ILE A 226 19.79 -2.42 5.36
N VAL A 227 18.63 -1.87 5.78
CA VAL A 227 18.25 -1.68 7.19
C VAL A 227 17.10 -2.63 7.52
N GLY A 228 17.29 -3.48 8.53
CA GLY A 228 16.24 -4.44 8.92
C GLY A 228 16.41 -4.97 10.35
N ASP A 229 15.52 -5.85 10.78
CA ASP A 229 15.72 -6.65 11.98
C ASP A 229 16.66 -7.85 11.68
N LYS A 230 17.27 -8.41 12.71
CA LYS A 230 18.18 -9.56 12.53
C LYS A 230 17.38 -10.83 12.25
N CYS A 231 17.48 -11.30 11.02
CA CYS A 231 16.99 -12.59 10.57
C CYS A 231 18.11 -13.27 9.77
N LEU A 232 18.51 -14.47 10.16
CA LEU A 232 19.65 -15.18 9.51
C LEU A 232 19.41 -15.37 8.03
N GLY A 233 18.24 -15.85 7.64
CA GLY A 233 17.91 -16.06 6.23
C GLY A 233 17.96 -14.76 5.40
N MET A 234 17.60 -13.61 5.98
CA MET A 234 17.74 -12.32 5.33
C MET A 234 19.21 -11.91 5.16
N LEU A 235 20.04 -12.13 6.18
CA LEU A 235 21.48 -11.78 6.10
C LEU A 235 22.21 -12.59 5.04
N GLU A 236 21.97 -13.90 4.99
CA GLU A 236 22.51 -14.78 3.97
C GLU A 236 22.05 -14.38 2.57
N SER A 237 20.78 -14.00 2.42
CA SER A 237 20.21 -13.53 1.16
C SER A 237 20.80 -12.18 0.71
N ILE A 238 21.09 -11.25 1.66
CA ILE A 238 21.74 -9.97 1.35
C ILE A 238 23.15 -10.23 0.81
N ALA A 239 23.91 -11.11 1.47
CA ALA A 239 25.28 -11.42 1.04
C ALA A 239 25.34 -12.03 -0.37
N ASP A 240 24.32 -12.79 -0.74
CA ASP A 240 24.23 -13.43 -2.05
C ASP A 240 23.74 -12.47 -3.15
N VAL A 241 22.66 -11.73 -2.91
CA VAL A 241 22.01 -10.90 -3.95
C VAL A 241 22.60 -9.49 -4.04
N PHE A 242 23.03 -8.92 -2.91
CA PHE A 242 23.60 -7.56 -2.80
C PHE A 242 24.94 -7.58 -2.05
N PRO A 243 25.98 -8.27 -2.56
CA PRO A 243 27.26 -8.44 -1.85
C PRO A 243 27.98 -7.13 -1.52
N GLU A 244 27.70 -6.05 -2.25
CA GLU A 244 28.29 -4.74 -2.03
C GLU A 244 27.53 -3.88 -1.02
N ALA A 245 26.29 -4.26 -0.68
CA ALA A 245 25.47 -3.53 0.27
C ALA A 245 25.86 -3.87 1.71
N LYS A 246 26.03 -2.83 2.53
CA LYS A 246 26.21 -3.03 3.96
C LYS A 246 24.87 -3.34 4.64
N TYR A 247 24.91 -4.11 5.70
CA TYR A 247 23.73 -4.37 6.54
C TYR A 247 23.76 -3.53 7.82
N GLN A 248 22.63 -2.90 8.15
CA GLN A 248 22.41 -2.20 9.41
C GLN A 248 21.28 -2.89 10.18
N ARG A 249 21.61 -3.41 11.33
CA ARG A 249 20.61 -3.89 12.26
C ARG A 249 19.87 -2.73 12.91
N CYS A 250 18.55 -2.74 12.91
CA CYS A 250 17.72 -1.72 13.56
C CYS A 250 18.05 -1.63 15.06
N THR A 251 18.50 -0.46 15.52
CA THR A 251 18.88 -0.23 16.92
C THR A 251 17.72 -0.42 17.89
N VAL A 252 16.48 -0.11 17.47
CA VAL A 252 15.27 -0.30 18.30
C VAL A 252 14.99 -1.78 18.54
N HIS A 253 15.08 -2.62 17.50
CA HIS A 253 14.91 -4.07 17.62
C HIS A 253 16.05 -4.70 18.43
N PHE A 254 17.28 -4.22 18.23
CA PHE A 254 18.41 -4.63 19.05
C PHE A 254 18.17 -4.33 20.54
N TYR A 255 17.71 -3.13 20.88
CA TYR A 255 17.39 -2.79 22.29
C TYR A 255 16.29 -3.68 22.86
N ARG A 256 15.21 -3.91 22.10
CA ARG A 256 14.14 -4.84 22.51
C ARG A 256 14.68 -6.24 22.78
N ASN A 257 15.62 -6.70 21.93
CA ASN A 257 16.24 -8.01 22.11
C ASN A 257 17.08 -8.06 23.39
N VAL A 258 17.86 -7.02 23.70
CA VAL A 258 18.61 -6.93 24.98
C VAL A 258 17.64 -6.87 26.16
N PHE A 259 16.58 -6.06 26.09
CA PHE A 259 15.59 -5.93 27.18
C PHE A 259 14.81 -7.21 27.45
N SER A 260 14.70 -8.14 26.48
CA SER A 260 14.01 -9.42 26.72
C SER A 260 14.64 -10.29 27.82
N VAL A 261 15.90 -10.02 28.16
CA VAL A 261 16.66 -10.74 29.19
C VAL A 261 17.04 -9.86 30.40
N VAL A 262 16.48 -8.62 30.45
CA VAL A 262 16.74 -7.66 31.54
C VAL A 262 15.52 -7.58 32.45
N PRO A 263 15.67 -7.69 33.78
CA PRO A 263 14.60 -7.47 34.74
C PRO A 263 13.97 -6.07 34.61
N ARG A 264 12.64 -5.99 34.74
CA ARG A 264 11.90 -4.72 34.55
C ARG A 264 12.47 -3.53 35.34
N GLY A 265 12.87 -3.74 36.60
CA GLY A 265 13.43 -2.70 37.45
C GLY A 265 14.78 -2.14 36.96
N ARG A 266 15.50 -2.86 36.10
CA ARG A 266 16.80 -2.46 35.54
C ARG A 266 16.72 -1.92 34.12
N MET A 267 15.57 -2.01 33.45
CA MET A 267 15.43 -1.63 32.03
C MET A 267 15.82 -0.17 31.78
N ARG A 268 15.49 0.75 32.69
CA ARG A 268 15.81 2.19 32.53
C ARG A 268 17.33 2.42 32.53
N GLU A 269 18.05 1.79 33.44
CA GLU A 269 19.50 1.89 33.56
C GLU A 269 20.19 1.32 32.30
N VAL A 270 19.80 0.10 31.92
CA VAL A 270 20.34 -0.56 30.71
C VAL A 270 20.00 0.24 29.44
N SER A 271 18.81 0.85 29.37
CA SER A 271 18.45 1.72 28.25
C SER A 271 19.36 2.92 28.08
N LEU A 272 19.76 3.55 29.19
CA LEU A 272 20.70 4.67 29.15
C LEU A 272 22.10 4.23 28.70
N MET A 273 22.55 3.05 29.12
CA MET A 273 23.84 2.47 28.70
C MET A 273 23.83 2.17 27.18
N LEU A 274 22.78 1.51 26.66
CA LEU A 274 22.67 1.23 25.24
C LEU A 274 22.60 2.50 24.39
N LYS A 275 21.85 3.51 24.82
CA LYS A 275 21.80 4.80 24.14
C LYS A 275 23.16 5.50 24.12
N ALA A 276 23.97 5.37 25.19
CA ALA A 276 25.28 5.95 25.24
C ALA A 276 26.26 5.37 24.22
N ILE A 277 26.09 4.09 23.81
CA ILE A 277 26.85 3.49 22.70
C ILE A 277 26.56 4.21 21.38
N HIS A 278 25.28 4.44 21.09
CA HIS A 278 24.86 5.05 19.83
C HIS A 278 24.83 6.60 19.84
N ALA A 279 25.33 7.20 20.88
CA ALA A 279 25.53 8.64 21.03
C ALA A 279 26.98 9.07 20.79
N GLN A 280 27.87 8.13 20.44
CA GLN A 280 29.27 8.42 20.18
C GLN A 280 29.42 9.05 18.78
N GLU A 281 30.53 9.77 18.59
CA GLU A 281 30.85 10.55 17.40
C GLU A 281 31.38 9.72 16.23
N ASN A 282 31.91 8.53 16.51
CA ASN A 282 32.42 7.62 15.49
C ASN A 282 32.29 6.15 15.92
N LYS A 283 32.61 5.23 15.02
CA LYS A 283 32.42 3.79 15.20
C LYS A 283 33.41 3.21 16.23
N GLU A 284 34.62 3.71 16.27
CA GLU A 284 35.69 3.30 17.23
C GLU A 284 35.26 3.66 18.65
N ALA A 285 34.90 4.90 18.91
CA ALA A 285 34.43 5.35 20.22
C ALA A 285 33.14 4.60 20.64
N ALA A 286 32.26 4.27 19.68
CA ALA A 286 31.06 3.47 19.96
C ALA A 286 31.42 2.03 20.38
N ARG A 287 32.42 1.40 19.78
CA ARG A 287 32.94 0.08 20.17
C ARG A 287 33.58 0.08 21.55
N GLU A 288 34.42 1.07 21.84
CA GLU A 288 35.01 1.23 23.17
C GLU A 288 33.92 1.42 24.25
N LYS A 289 32.90 2.24 23.93
CA LYS A 289 31.77 2.43 24.82
C LYS A 289 30.97 1.15 25.00
N ALA A 290 30.77 0.36 23.94
CA ALA A 290 30.10 -0.93 24.01
C ALA A 290 30.85 -1.92 24.90
N ALA A 291 32.20 -2.00 24.81
CA ALA A 291 33.01 -2.82 25.69
C ALA A 291 32.85 -2.41 27.17
N SER A 292 32.85 -1.10 27.45
CA SER A 292 32.60 -0.57 28.82
C SER A 292 31.19 -0.96 29.31
N VAL A 293 30.17 -0.89 28.45
CA VAL A 293 28.80 -1.27 28.80
C VAL A 293 28.71 -2.77 29.06
N VAL A 294 29.37 -3.61 28.26
CA VAL A 294 29.43 -5.06 28.48
C VAL A 294 30.05 -5.40 29.83
N ALA A 295 31.18 -4.77 30.18
CA ALA A 295 31.81 -4.95 31.49
C ALA A 295 30.86 -4.56 32.62
N LYS A 296 30.18 -3.41 32.50
CA LYS A 296 29.23 -2.93 33.51
C LYS A 296 28.03 -3.85 33.68
N LEU A 297 27.47 -4.37 32.57
CA LEU A 297 26.39 -5.34 32.62
C LEU A 297 26.80 -6.65 33.33
N ARG A 298 28.06 -7.09 33.17
CA ARG A 298 28.60 -8.26 33.88
C ARG A 298 28.74 -7.99 35.39
N GLU A 299 29.23 -6.80 35.79
CA GLU A 299 29.26 -6.36 37.21
C GLU A 299 27.85 -6.36 37.83
N MET A 300 26.85 -5.92 37.06
CA MET A 300 25.43 -5.93 37.45
C MET A 300 24.81 -7.33 37.50
N LYS A 301 25.54 -8.39 37.22
CA LYS A 301 25.08 -9.77 37.10
C LYS A 301 24.03 -9.97 35.98
N LEU A 302 24.10 -9.17 34.93
CA LEU A 302 23.24 -9.25 33.74
C LEU A 302 24.00 -9.92 32.57
N SER A 303 24.58 -11.08 32.80
CA SER A 303 25.47 -11.76 31.84
C SER A 303 24.80 -12.08 30.51
N ALA A 304 23.50 -12.43 30.50
CA ALA A 304 22.75 -12.68 29.28
C ALA A 304 22.58 -11.38 28.45
N ALA A 305 22.37 -10.24 29.09
CA ALA A 305 22.31 -8.95 28.41
C ALA A 305 23.68 -8.52 27.88
N ALA A 306 24.74 -8.71 28.67
CA ALA A 306 26.12 -8.45 28.27
C ALA A 306 26.48 -9.25 27.01
N LYS A 307 26.16 -10.54 26.96
CA LYS A 307 26.38 -11.40 25.78
C LYS A 307 25.63 -10.90 24.55
N LYS A 308 24.33 -10.53 24.68
CA LYS A 308 23.57 -9.98 23.55
C LYS A 308 24.15 -8.66 23.01
N VAL A 309 24.73 -7.83 23.88
CA VAL A 309 25.39 -6.60 23.44
C VAL A 309 26.70 -6.94 22.74
N GLU A 310 27.51 -7.79 23.29
CA GLU A 310 28.79 -8.23 22.72
C GLU A 310 28.63 -8.87 21.35
N ASP A 311 27.66 -9.80 21.22
CA ASP A 311 27.41 -10.57 19.98
C ASP A 311 26.73 -9.75 18.87
N GLY A 312 26.13 -8.60 19.15
CA GLY A 312 25.25 -7.93 18.19
C GLY A 312 25.44 -6.43 18.03
N VAL A 313 26.33 -5.79 18.77
CA VAL A 313 26.47 -4.33 18.72
C VAL A 313 27.07 -3.85 17.40
N ASP A 314 28.04 -4.54 16.83
CA ASP A 314 28.73 -4.13 15.60
C ASP A 314 27.77 -3.99 14.42
N GLU A 315 26.81 -4.91 14.29
CA GLU A 315 25.76 -4.86 13.27
C GLU A 315 24.85 -3.60 13.41
N THR A 316 24.82 -2.99 14.59
CA THR A 316 24.03 -1.79 14.88
C THR A 316 24.80 -0.49 14.65
N LEU A 317 26.11 -0.55 14.38
CA LEU A 317 26.99 0.60 14.19
C LEU A 317 27.33 0.86 12.70
N THR A 318 26.80 0.06 11.79
CA THR A 318 27.09 0.20 10.35
C THR A 318 26.67 1.56 9.79
N TYR A 319 25.61 2.16 10.35
CA TYR A 319 25.16 3.49 9.94
C TYR A 319 26.24 4.58 10.12
N MET A 320 27.21 4.37 10.99
CA MET A 320 28.32 5.31 11.22
C MET A 320 29.31 5.37 10.06
N ASP A 321 29.25 4.43 9.12
CA ASP A 321 30.01 4.43 7.87
C ASP A 321 29.37 5.36 6.81
N PHE A 322 28.32 6.10 7.14
CA PHE A 322 27.54 6.97 6.27
C PHE A 322 27.49 8.40 6.84
N PRO A 323 27.07 9.41 6.05
CA PRO A 323 27.03 10.81 6.51
C PRO A 323 26.24 10.98 7.82
N THR A 324 26.78 11.79 8.73
CA THR A 324 26.22 12.02 10.07
C THR A 324 24.79 12.55 10.04
N GLU A 325 24.45 13.33 9.03
CA GLU A 325 23.11 13.88 8.79
C GLU A 325 22.08 12.79 8.51
N HIS A 326 22.51 11.64 7.97
CA HIS A 326 21.67 10.50 7.69
C HIS A 326 21.44 9.58 8.90
N TRP A 327 22.33 9.57 9.86
CA TRP A 327 22.32 8.66 11.02
C TRP A 327 20.96 8.53 11.72
N PRO A 328 20.24 9.64 12.04
CA PRO A 328 18.94 9.53 12.72
C PRO A 328 17.90 8.75 11.93
N ARG A 329 18.06 8.67 10.61
CA ARG A 329 17.12 8.01 9.70
C ARG A 329 17.49 6.55 9.41
N ILE A 330 18.79 6.29 9.20
CA ILE A 330 19.28 4.97 8.73
C ILE A 330 19.63 3.99 9.85
N ARG A 331 19.80 4.45 11.11
CA ARG A 331 20.09 3.57 12.26
C ARG A 331 18.88 2.76 12.74
N THR A 332 17.67 3.10 12.29
CA THR A 332 16.42 2.47 12.73
C THR A 332 15.49 2.16 11.57
N ASN A 333 14.62 1.18 11.75
CA ASN A 333 13.59 0.82 10.79
C ASN A 333 12.25 1.58 11.02
N ASN A 334 12.31 2.81 11.55
CA ASN A 334 11.12 3.61 11.86
C ASN A 334 10.27 3.94 10.62
N VAL A 335 10.88 3.91 9.44
CA VAL A 335 10.19 4.12 8.16
C VAL A 335 9.13 3.05 7.94
N THR A 336 9.48 1.79 8.20
CA THR A 336 8.57 0.65 8.08
C THR A 336 7.57 0.59 9.23
N GLU A 337 7.95 1.01 10.45
CA GLU A 337 7.05 0.97 11.62
C GLU A 337 5.76 1.78 11.43
N ARG A 338 5.84 2.96 10.78
CA ARG A 338 4.65 3.76 10.46
C ARG A 338 3.74 3.04 9.47
N VAL A 339 4.32 2.50 8.43
CA VAL A 339 3.61 1.73 7.40
C VAL A 339 2.98 0.48 8.01
N ASN A 340 3.74 -0.26 8.81
CA ASN A 340 3.27 -1.47 9.50
C ASN A 340 2.12 -1.19 10.48
N ARG A 341 2.13 -0.04 11.14
CA ARG A 341 1.03 0.38 12.02
C ARG A 341 -0.27 0.58 11.24
N GLU A 342 -0.19 1.21 10.08
CA GLU A 342 -1.34 1.40 9.20
C GLU A 342 -1.87 0.06 8.67
N ILE A 343 -0.99 -0.85 8.27
CA ILE A 343 -1.36 -2.19 7.83
C ILE A 343 -2.01 -2.97 8.98
N LYS A 344 -1.36 -3.03 10.15
CA LYS A 344 -1.87 -3.75 11.33
C LYS A 344 -3.22 -3.21 11.80
N ARG A 345 -3.44 -1.90 11.75
CA ARG A 345 -4.74 -1.29 12.08
C ARG A 345 -5.85 -1.83 11.21
N ARG A 346 -5.57 -2.05 9.92
CA ARG A 346 -6.54 -2.53 8.95
C ARG A 346 -6.73 -4.05 9.01
N THR A 347 -5.65 -4.79 9.05
CA THR A 347 -5.68 -6.26 9.07
C THR A 347 -6.24 -6.83 10.37
N LYS A 348 -6.05 -6.12 11.50
CA LYS A 348 -6.64 -6.52 12.80
C LYS A 348 -8.17 -6.59 12.77
N ALA A 349 -8.82 -5.74 11.99
CA ALA A 349 -10.29 -5.72 11.87
C ALA A 349 -10.83 -6.92 11.07
N ILE A 350 -10.00 -7.56 10.24
CA ILE A 350 -10.38 -8.69 9.37
C ILE A 350 -10.22 -10.02 10.12
N GLY A 351 -9.26 -10.09 11.05
CA GLY A 351 -8.95 -11.31 11.79
C GLY A 351 -8.07 -12.26 11.00
N ALA A 352 -8.64 -13.19 10.23
CA ALA A 352 -7.91 -14.13 9.38
C ALA A 352 -8.32 -13.97 7.91
N PHE A 353 -7.35 -14.09 7.01
CA PHE A 353 -7.57 -14.04 5.57
C PHE A 353 -7.89 -15.44 5.02
N PRO A 354 -8.69 -15.55 3.94
CA PRO A 354 -8.97 -16.85 3.31
C PRO A 354 -7.71 -17.47 2.68
N ASP A 355 -6.82 -16.64 2.15
CA ASP A 355 -5.57 -17.06 1.49
C ASP A 355 -4.49 -15.97 1.60
N GLY A 356 -3.27 -16.31 1.20
CA GLY A 356 -2.11 -15.41 1.23
C GLY A 356 -2.24 -14.27 0.21
N GLN A 357 -2.82 -14.54 -0.96
CA GLN A 357 -3.01 -13.53 -2.00
C GLN A 357 -3.96 -12.42 -1.54
N SER A 358 -5.08 -12.76 -0.90
CA SER A 358 -6.00 -11.78 -0.32
C SER A 358 -5.32 -10.92 0.75
N ALA A 359 -4.45 -11.51 1.57
CA ALA A 359 -3.66 -10.78 2.55
C ALA A 359 -2.67 -9.83 1.87
N LEU A 360 -1.91 -10.31 0.87
CA LEU A 360 -0.96 -9.53 0.10
C LEU A 360 -1.64 -8.36 -0.62
N MET A 361 -2.76 -8.59 -1.30
CA MET A 361 -3.49 -7.56 -2.05
C MET A 361 -3.99 -6.45 -1.13
N LEU A 362 -4.53 -6.78 0.05
CA LEU A 362 -4.94 -5.76 1.02
C LEU A 362 -3.73 -4.96 1.55
N VAL A 363 -2.63 -5.63 1.84
CA VAL A 363 -1.38 -4.95 2.24
C VAL A 363 -0.93 -4.00 1.15
N CYS A 364 -0.85 -4.47 -0.10
CA CYS A 364 -0.45 -3.67 -1.25
C CYS A 364 -1.39 -2.48 -1.52
N ALA A 365 -2.71 -2.66 -1.40
CA ALA A 365 -3.67 -1.57 -1.48
C ALA A 365 -3.36 -0.47 -0.44
N ARG A 366 -3.06 -0.89 0.80
CA ARG A 366 -2.72 0.06 1.87
C ARG A 366 -1.37 0.72 1.67
N LEU A 367 -0.38 -0.02 1.18
CA LEU A 367 0.93 0.51 0.82
C LEU A 367 0.82 1.57 -0.29
N ARG A 368 0.05 1.29 -1.34
CA ARG A 368 -0.23 2.23 -2.43
C ARG A 368 -0.85 3.53 -1.92
N TYR A 369 -1.83 3.43 -1.02
CA TYR A 369 -2.45 4.59 -0.40
C TYR A 369 -1.44 5.43 0.41
N VAL A 370 -0.57 4.78 1.19
CA VAL A 370 0.49 5.47 1.97
C VAL A 370 1.50 6.13 1.03
N ALA A 371 1.90 5.45 -0.05
CA ALA A 371 2.84 5.99 -1.04
C ALA A 371 2.31 7.27 -1.71
N ALA A 372 1.00 7.36 -1.98
CA ALA A 372 0.36 8.52 -2.57
C ALA A 372 0.13 9.69 -1.58
N SER A 373 0.36 9.49 -0.28
CA SER A 373 0.23 10.52 0.75
C SER A 373 1.50 11.36 0.89
N ASP A 374 1.46 12.39 1.73
CA ASP A 374 2.63 13.18 2.16
C ASP A 374 3.86 12.34 2.55
N TRP A 375 3.65 11.07 2.92
CA TRP A 375 4.73 10.16 3.26
C TRP A 375 5.64 9.87 2.06
N GLY A 376 5.10 9.69 0.86
CA GLY A 376 5.87 9.42 -0.36
C GLY A 376 6.33 10.68 -1.10
N THR A 377 5.64 11.80 -0.93
CA THR A 377 5.87 13.03 -1.71
C THR A 377 6.85 14.02 -1.06
N LYS A 378 7.18 13.83 0.23
CA LYS A 378 8.15 14.69 0.92
C LYS A 378 9.55 14.12 0.86
N ARG A 379 10.54 14.97 0.52
CA ARG A 379 11.96 14.62 0.56
C ARG A 379 12.32 14.13 1.98
N TYR A 380 12.98 12.99 2.06
CA TYR A 380 13.29 12.29 3.30
C TYR A 380 14.72 12.54 3.79
N LEU A 381 15.68 12.55 2.84
CA LEU A 381 17.10 12.77 3.06
C LEU A 381 17.65 13.72 2.00
N ASN A 382 18.71 14.44 2.36
CA ASN A 382 19.56 15.15 1.40
C ASN A 382 20.70 14.21 0.96
N MET A 383 20.61 13.65 -0.22
CA MET A 383 21.59 12.67 -0.71
C MET A 383 22.90 13.27 -1.16
N ASP A 384 23.01 14.60 -1.29
CA ASP A 384 24.26 15.28 -1.63
C ASP A 384 25.39 14.95 -0.64
N HIS A 385 25.05 14.79 0.65
CA HIS A 385 26.01 14.39 1.68
C HIS A 385 26.62 13.01 1.40
N LEU A 386 25.83 12.04 0.91
CA LEU A 386 26.34 10.72 0.54
C LEU A 386 27.29 10.79 -0.64
N PHE A 387 26.90 11.53 -1.69
CA PHE A 387 27.72 11.66 -2.89
C PHE A 387 29.04 12.40 -2.62
N GLN A 388 29.01 13.45 -1.79
CA GLN A 388 30.22 14.15 -1.37
C GLN A 388 31.15 13.22 -0.59
N MET A 389 30.63 12.43 0.33
CA MET A 389 31.43 11.46 1.09
C MET A 389 32.03 10.38 0.16
N GLU A 390 31.27 9.84 -0.81
CA GLU A 390 31.76 8.87 -1.79
C GLU A 390 32.87 9.47 -2.66
N LEU A 391 32.74 10.72 -3.09
CA LEU A 391 33.78 11.42 -3.86
C LEU A 391 35.07 11.59 -3.06
N MET A 392 35.00 12.00 -1.78
CA MET A 392 36.16 12.14 -0.90
C MET A 392 36.89 10.81 -0.71
N ASN A 393 36.15 9.74 -0.40
CA ASN A 393 36.72 8.40 -0.22
C ASN A 393 37.42 7.87 -1.49
N ASN A 394 36.87 8.13 -2.67
CA ASN A 394 37.44 7.72 -3.94
C ASN A 394 38.73 8.49 -4.24
N THR A 395 38.82 9.77 -3.85
CA THR A 395 40.01 10.59 -4.04
C THR A 395 41.16 10.11 -3.11
N GLU A 396 40.87 9.84 -1.85
CA GLU A 396 41.85 9.32 -0.90
C GLU A 396 42.38 7.94 -1.30
N THR A 397 41.51 7.06 -1.84
CA THR A 397 41.92 5.73 -2.33
C THR A 397 42.77 5.81 -3.58
N ALA A 398 42.51 6.76 -4.47
CA ALA A 398 43.32 7.00 -5.67
C ALA A 398 44.69 7.56 -5.32
N GLU A 399 44.80 8.47 -4.36
CA GLU A 399 46.08 9.02 -3.87
C GLU A 399 46.90 7.95 -3.12
N ALA A 400 46.27 7.10 -2.31
CA ALA A 400 46.93 6.00 -1.60
C ALA A 400 47.46 4.88 -2.55
N SER A 401 46.86 4.72 -3.72
CA SER A 401 47.30 3.74 -4.72
C SER A 401 48.35 4.29 -5.72
N ALA A 402 48.59 5.59 -5.73
CA ALA A 402 49.57 6.27 -6.59
C ALA A 402 50.90 6.60 -5.88
N GLY A 403 51.01 6.38 -4.55
CA GLY A 403 52.21 6.55 -3.73
C GLY A 403 52.80 5.22 -3.30
#